data_11acdba2ee503bb63eac4362ad6f6f46
#
_entry.id   11acdba2ee503bb63eac4362ad6f6f46
#
_cell.length_a   1.000
_cell.length_b   1.000
_cell.length_c   1.000
_cell.angle_alpha   90.00
_cell.angle_beta   90.00
_cell.angle_gamma   90.00
#
_symmetry.space_group_name_H-M   'P 1'
#
loop_
_entity.id
_entity.type
_entity.pdbx_description
1 polymer ?
#
loop_
_entity_poly.entity_id
_entity_poly.type
_entity_poly.pdbx_seq_one_letter_code
_entity_poly.pdbx_strand_id
1 'polypeptide(L)'
;MTRIISWGAAVLATALVVTAASARLRAQGATINKRTFLTFSAPVQVPGATLPAGTYVFRIANPAVQTVWQVFDANERHLLAQFFFVPTGDRTIQEQNRAHGKPVVRFHETPRGVAPPMNVLYYPTNPAGYVFLYPRAQAEQIAALTHQPVLATDSDPTKSSLAHVMTV
;
A
#
# COMPACT_ATOMS: atom_id res chain seq x y z
N MET A 1 -64.95 -21.85 -54.28
CA MET A 1 -64.31 -22.56 -53.16
C MET A 1 -62.82 -22.23 -53.18
N THR A 2 -62.40 -21.27 -52.45
CA THR A 2 -61.02 -20.81 -52.50
C THR A 2 -60.54 -20.64 -51.07
N ARG A 3 -59.61 -21.45 -50.68
CA ARG A 3 -58.95 -21.40 -49.35
C ARG A 3 -57.73 -20.48 -49.44
N ILE A 4 -57.78 -19.39 -48.70
CA ILE A 4 -56.63 -18.50 -48.48
C ILE A 4 -55.93 -19.00 -47.23
N ILE A 5 -54.66 -19.42 -47.38
CA ILE A 5 -53.78 -19.78 -46.27
C ILE A 5 -52.94 -18.54 -45.95
N SER A 6 -53.14 -17.99 -44.75
CA SER A 6 -52.37 -16.93 -44.17
C SER A 6 -51.03 -17.42 -43.65
N TRP A 7 -49.96 -16.92 -44.20
CA TRP A 7 -48.61 -17.01 -43.63
C TRP A 7 -48.26 -15.69 -42.99
N GLY A 8 -48.23 -15.67 -41.72
CA GLY A 8 -47.78 -14.50 -40.96
C GLY A 8 -47.36 -14.90 -39.56
N ALA A 9 -46.14 -14.62 -39.21
CA ALA A 9 -45.57 -14.65 -37.88
C ALA A 9 -44.43 -15.65 -37.65
N ALA A 10 -43.23 -15.24 -37.98
CA ALA A 10 -42.04 -15.74 -37.32
C ALA A 10 -40.83 -14.87 -37.63
N VAL A 11 -40.74 -13.61 -37.13
CA VAL A 11 -39.49 -12.87 -37.00
C VAL A 11 -39.64 -11.90 -35.81
N LEU A 12 -39.23 -12.33 -34.63
CA LEU A 12 -38.94 -11.42 -33.51
C LEU A 12 -38.43 -12.25 -32.31
N ALA A 13 -37.17 -12.64 -32.35
CA ALA A 13 -36.47 -13.09 -31.14
C ALA A 13 -34.97 -13.25 -31.38
N THR A 14 -34.24 -12.18 -31.71
CA THR A 14 -32.74 -12.18 -31.60
C THR A 14 -32.22 -10.78 -31.44
N ALA A 15 -32.46 -10.16 -30.29
CA ALA A 15 -31.76 -8.93 -29.90
C ALA A 15 -31.86 -8.71 -28.39
N LEU A 16 -31.19 -9.52 -27.56
CA LEU A 16 -30.98 -9.16 -26.15
C LEU A 16 -29.94 -10.09 -25.50
N VAL A 17 -28.69 -10.09 -25.94
CA VAL A 17 -27.56 -10.62 -25.16
C VAL A 17 -26.27 -9.94 -25.63
N VAL A 18 -26.07 -8.65 -25.43
CA VAL A 18 -24.73 -8.03 -25.51
C VAL A 18 -24.66 -6.77 -24.61
N THR A 19 -25.02 -6.85 -23.34
CA THR A 19 -24.79 -5.73 -22.42
C THR A 19 -24.31 -6.12 -21.02
N ALA A 20 -23.82 -7.34 -20.83
CA ALA A 20 -23.36 -7.79 -19.51
C ALA A 20 -21.83 -7.91 -19.36
N ALA A 21 -21.03 -7.57 -20.37
CA ALA A 21 -19.58 -7.78 -20.34
C ALA A 21 -18.74 -6.57 -19.91
N SER A 22 -19.34 -5.38 -19.77
CA SER A 22 -18.55 -4.14 -19.54
C SER A 22 -18.37 -3.74 -18.07
N ALA A 23 -19.00 -4.45 -17.13
CA ALA A 23 -18.97 -4.07 -15.71
C ALA A 23 -17.86 -4.71 -14.87
N ARG A 24 -17.10 -5.65 -15.42
CA ARG A 24 -16.10 -6.42 -14.64
C ARG A 24 -14.64 -5.91 -14.75
N LEU A 25 -14.35 -4.96 -15.60
CA LEU A 25 -12.98 -4.46 -15.79
C LEU A 25 -12.57 -3.30 -14.85
N ARG A 26 -13.45 -2.79 -14.00
CA ARG A 26 -13.11 -1.68 -13.10
C ARG A 26 -12.64 -2.08 -11.70
N ALA A 27 -12.69 -3.34 -11.34
CA ALA A 27 -12.33 -3.80 -9.98
C ALA A 27 -10.84 -4.19 -9.80
N GLN A 28 -10.05 -4.31 -10.86
CA GLN A 28 -8.66 -4.75 -10.77
C GLN A 28 -7.63 -3.62 -10.65
N GLY A 29 -8.00 -2.37 -10.88
CA GLY A 29 -7.07 -1.23 -10.83
C GLY A 29 -6.79 -0.67 -9.44
N ALA A 30 -7.64 -0.94 -8.44
CA ALA A 30 -7.55 -0.32 -7.12
C ALA A 30 -6.53 -0.96 -6.16
N THR A 31 -6.01 -2.15 -6.51
CA THR A 31 -5.14 -2.93 -5.60
C THR A 31 -3.65 -2.73 -5.89
N ILE A 32 -3.28 -2.15 -7.02
CA ILE A 32 -1.89 -2.14 -7.50
C ILE A 32 -1.02 -1.13 -6.76
N ASN A 33 -1.52 0.06 -6.44
CA ASN A 33 -0.74 1.09 -5.74
C ASN A 33 -0.84 1.03 -4.21
N LYS A 34 -1.61 0.07 -3.67
CA LYS A 34 -1.79 -0.16 -2.22
C LYS A 34 -2.12 1.10 -1.42
N ARG A 35 -2.89 2.00 -2.02
CA ARG A 35 -3.34 3.23 -1.37
C ARG A 35 -4.12 2.91 -0.10
N THR A 36 -3.67 3.44 1.03
CA THR A 36 -4.32 3.26 2.32
C THR A 36 -4.23 4.53 3.16
N PHE A 37 -5.24 4.72 4.02
CA PHE A 37 -5.24 5.77 5.03
C PHE A 37 -4.76 5.19 6.36
N LEU A 38 -3.79 5.85 6.97
CA LEU A 38 -3.32 5.55 8.33
C LEU A 38 -3.53 6.77 9.20
N THR A 39 -4.17 6.58 10.35
CA THR A 39 -4.40 7.63 11.35
C THR A 39 -3.58 7.36 12.59
N PHE A 40 -2.77 8.33 12.97
CA PHE A 40 -1.92 8.28 14.17
C PHE A 40 -2.45 9.26 15.21
N SER A 41 -2.60 8.80 16.45
CA SER A 41 -3.03 9.63 17.61
C SER A 41 -1.89 10.42 18.25
N ALA A 42 -0.63 10.11 17.87
CA ALA A 42 0.58 10.74 18.35
C ALA A 42 1.59 10.87 17.19
N PRO A 43 2.64 11.67 17.31
CA PRO A 43 3.69 11.74 16.30
C PRO A 43 4.37 10.40 16.07
N VAL A 44 4.73 10.10 14.80
CA VAL A 44 5.45 8.90 14.39
C VAL A 44 6.59 9.29 13.43
N GLN A 45 7.66 8.48 13.40
CA GLN A 45 8.72 8.66 12.42
C GLN A 45 8.51 7.72 11.22
N VAL A 46 8.73 8.26 10.04
CA VAL A 46 8.89 7.50 8.79
C VAL A 46 10.28 7.82 8.22
N PRO A 47 10.79 7.04 7.25
CA PRO A 47 12.06 7.39 6.62
C PRO A 47 12.02 8.81 6.03
N GLY A 48 12.97 9.64 6.49
CA GLY A 48 13.14 11.02 6.04
C GLY A 48 12.20 12.05 6.68
N ALA A 49 11.25 11.67 7.55
CA ALA A 49 10.32 12.63 8.15
C ALA A 49 9.76 12.18 9.50
N THR A 50 9.28 13.16 10.29
CA THR A 50 8.41 12.94 11.45
C THR A 50 7.01 13.47 11.12
N LEU A 51 6.02 12.61 11.20
CA LEU A 51 4.62 12.93 10.96
C LEU A 51 3.94 13.27 12.29
N PRO A 52 3.35 14.47 12.46
CA PRO A 52 2.48 14.77 13.62
C PRO A 52 1.31 13.81 13.75
N ALA A 53 0.56 13.88 14.86
CA ALA A 53 -0.72 13.20 14.95
C ALA A 53 -1.65 13.66 13.82
N GLY A 54 -2.31 12.71 13.13
CA GLY A 54 -3.13 13.04 11.96
C GLY A 54 -3.38 11.83 11.07
N THR A 55 -4.11 12.07 9.97
CA THR A 55 -4.40 11.07 8.93
C THR A 55 -3.55 11.32 7.71
N TYR A 56 -2.96 10.26 7.18
CA TYR A 56 -2.03 10.28 6.05
C TYR A 56 -2.41 9.23 5.03
N VAL A 57 -2.09 9.51 3.76
CA VAL A 57 -2.25 8.54 2.66
C VAL A 57 -0.89 7.93 2.34
N PHE A 58 -0.81 6.61 2.47
CA PHE A 58 0.33 5.82 2.05
C PHE A 58 -0.01 5.13 0.74
N ARG A 59 0.88 5.21 -0.25
CA ARG A 59 0.72 4.52 -1.53
C ARG A 59 2.06 4.15 -2.15
N ILE A 60 2.06 3.13 -3.01
CA ILE A 60 3.22 2.79 -3.82
C ILE A 60 3.37 3.82 -4.95
N ALA A 61 4.57 4.40 -5.09
CA ALA A 61 4.87 5.45 -6.08
C ALA A 61 4.70 4.94 -7.52
N ASN A 62 5.25 3.77 -7.82
CA ASN A 62 5.16 3.13 -9.13
C ASN A 62 4.70 1.67 -8.97
N PRO A 63 3.45 1.34 -9.36
CA PRO A 63 2.93 -0.01 -9.25
C PRO A 63 3.72 -1.08 -10.02
N ALA A 64 4.42 -0.70 -11.09
CA ALA A 64 5.20 -1.65 -11.89
C ALA A 64 6.51 -2.05 -11.21
N VAL A 65 7.11 -1.19 -10.38
CA VAL A 65 8.40 -1.43 -9.73
C VAL A 65 8.24 -1.83 -8.26
N GLN A 66 7.24 -1.30 -7.56
CA GLN A 66 6.85 -1.61 -6.18
C GLN A 66 8.02 -1.62 -5.16
N THR A 67 8.88 -0.62 -5.21
CA THR A 67 10.03 -0.48 -4.29
C THR A 67 9.97 0.78 -3.44
N VAL A 68 9.10 1.73 -3.78
CA VAL A 68 9.03 3.05 -3.18
C VAL A 68 7.64 3.37 -2.66
N TRP A 69 7.55 3.75 -1.39
CA TRP A 69 6.36 4.34 -0.77
C TRP A 69 6.40 5.86 -0.86
N GLN A 70 5.21 6.43 -1.03
CA GLN A 70 4.93 7.85 -0.88
C GLN A 70 3.92 8.06 0.24
N VAL A 71 4.16 9.09 1.05
CA VAL A 71 3.27 9.52 2.12
C VAL A 71 2.79 10.94 1.83
N PHE A 72 1.49 11.11 1.81
CA PHE A 72 0.83 12.38 1.57
C PHE A 72 -0.01 12.81 2.77
N ASP A 73 -0.36 14.08 2.82
CA ASP A 73 -1.44 14.56 3.67
C ASP A 73 -2.78 13.87 3.32
N ALA A 74 -3.79 14.00 4.19
CA ALA A 74 -5.09 13.34 4.01
C ALA A 74 -5.79 13.71 2.69
N ASN A 75 -5.49 14.88 2.12
CA ASN A 75 -6.07 15.39 0.89
C ASN A 75 -5.22 15.09 -0.35
N GLU A 76 -4.09 14.41 -0.18
CA GLU A 76 -3.10 14.06 -1.23
C GLU A 76 -2.52 15.28 -1.97
N ARG A 77 -2.49 16.45 -1.33
CA ARG A 77 -1.98 17.69 -1.93
C ARG A 77 -0.48 17.87 -1.75
N HIS A 78 0.07 17.35 -0.65
CA HIS A 78 1.48 17.52 -0.29
C HIS A 78 2.13 16.15 -0.09
N LEU A 79 3.21 15.91 -0.82
CA LEU A 79 4.10 14.77 -0.57
C LEU A 79 4.95 15.11 0.64
N LEU A 80 4.82 14.31 1.71
CA LEU A 80 5.48 14.52 2.99
C LEU A 80 6.74 13.68 3.15
N ALA A 81 6.73 12.47 2.57
CA ALA A 81 7.86 11.55 2.57
C ALA A 81 7.83 10.61 1.37
N GLN A 82 9.01 10.21 0.92
CA GLN A 82 9.19 9.18 -0.09
C GLN A 82 10.38 8.31 0.31
N PHE A 83 10.21 6.98 0.33
CA PHE A 83 11.23 6.07 0.83
C PHE A 83 11.12 4.68 0.25
N PHE A 84 12.22 3.94 0.30
CA PHE A 84 12.28 2.55 -0.12
C PHE A 84 11.71 1.60 0.94
N PHE A 85 11.31 0.42 0.48
CA PHE A 85 10.95 -0.69 1.34
C PHE A 85 11.43 -2.02 0.73
N VAL A 86 11.50 -3.04 1.58
CA VAL A 86 11.74 -4.43 1.17
C VAL A 86 10.63 -5.34 1.69
N PRO A 87 10.25 -6.39 0.94
CA PRO A 87 9.26 -7.34 1.43
C PRO A 87 9.82 -8.21 2.55
N THR A 88 8.96 -8.60 3.50
CA THR A 88 9.27 -9.59 4.55
C THR A 88 8.23 -10.69 4.58
N GLY A 89 8.64 -11.90 5.02
CA GLY A 89 7.80 -13.10 5.02
C GLY A 89 7.15 -13.45 6.37
N ASP A 90 6.86 -12.48 7.23
CA ASP A 90 6.23 -12.73 8.55
C ASP A 90 4.76 -13.19 8.38
N ARG A 91 4.55 -14.51 8.35
CA ARG A 91 3.22 -15.13 8.16
C ARG A 91 2.27 -14.92 9.34
N THR A 92 2.78 -14.88 10.56
CA THR A 92 1.97 -14.78 11.79
C THR A 92 1.16 -13.49 11.83
N ILE A 93 1.80 -12.37 11.49
CA ILE A 93 1.15 -11.06 11.43
C ILE A 93 0.12 -11.01 10.31
N GLN A 94 0.39 -11.65 9.17
CA GLN A 94 -0.57 -11.72 8.08
C GLN A 94 -1.85 -12.47 8.42
N GLU A 95 -1.74 -13.58 9.13
CA GLU A 95 -2.91 -14.34 9.58
C GLU A 95 -3.78 -13.49 10.52
N GLN A 96 -3.16 -12.75 11.45
CA GLN A 96 -3.86 -11.81 12.32
C GLN A 96 -4.54 -10.69 11.52
N ASN A 97 -3.87 -10.12 10.51
CA ASN A 97 -4.44 -9.10 9.65
C ASN A 97 -5.62 -9.59 8.84
N ARG A 98 -5.55 -10.80 8.28
CA ARG A 98 -6.66 -11.39 7.54
C ARG A 98 -7.92 -11.54 8.39
N ALA A 99 -7.74 -11.92 9.66
CA ALA A 99 -8.86 -12.04 10.59
C ALA A 99 -9.56 -10.70 10.88
N HIS A 100 -8.84 -9.58 10.82
CA HIS A 100 -9.38 -8.25 11.13
C HIS A 100 -9.66 -7.38 9.91
N GLY A 101 -9.19 -7.77 8.73
CA GLY A 101 -9.43 -7.05 7.47
C GLY A 101 -8.81 -5.64 7.40
N LYS A 102 -7.85 -5.30 8.26
CA LYS A 102 -7.21 -3.98 8.33
C LYS A 102 -5.69 -4.08 8.18
N PRO A 103 -5.02 -3.06 7.62
CA PRO A 103 -3.57 -2.96 7.65
C PRO A 103 -3.06 -2.88 9.10
N VAL A 104 -1.91 -3.50 9.37
CA VAL A 104 -1.22 -3.43 10.66
C VAL A 104 0.14 -2.78 10.48
N VAL A 105 0.44 -1.80 11.35
CA VAL A 105 1.74 -1.14 11.42
C VAL A 105 2.48 -1.65 12.65
N ARG A 106 3.74 -2.05 12.47
CA ARG A 106 4.67 -2.30 13.58
C ARG A 106 5.66 -1.15 13.68
N PHE A 107 6.04 -0.83 14.90
CA PHE A 107 7.00 0.21 15.21
C PHE A 107 8.24 -0.42 15.87
N HIS A 108 9.37 0.26 15.76
CA HIS A 108 10.48 0.03 16.68
C HIS A 108 10.10 0.55 18.07
N GLU A 109 10.47 -0.19 19.11
CA GLU A 109 10.24 0.22 20.49
C GLU A 109 11.17 1.39 20.85
N THR A 110 10.60 2.46 21.38
CA THR A 110 11.34 3.66 21.77
C THR A 110 11.06 4.04 23.21
N PRO A 111 11.98 4.77 23.87
CA PRO A 111 11.73 5.38 25.18
C PRO A 111 10.50 6.30 25.13
N ARG A 112 9.87 6.53 26.30
CA ARG A 112 8.73 7.44 26.42
C ARG A 112 9.09 8.85 25.95
N GLY A 113 8.18 9.47 25.20
CA GLY A 113 8.35 10.83 24.68
C GLY A 113 9.09 10.91 23.35
N VAL A 114 9.63 9.79 22.85
CA VAL A 114 10.22 9.73 21.50
C VAL A 114 9.16 9.22 20.52
N ALA A 115 9.01 9.91 19.40
CA ALA A 115 8.13 9.47 18.32
C ALA A 115 8.59 8.09 17.79
N PRO A 116 7.75 7.03 17.82
CA PRO A 116 8.16 5.71 17.44
C PRO A 116 8.39 5.62 15.93
N PRO A 117 9.52 5.06 15.48
CA PRO A 117 9.79 4.81 14.07
C PRO A 117 8.94 3.64 13.54
N MET A 118 8.29 3.84 12.40
CA MET A 118 7.57 2.77 11.70
C MET A 118 8.56 1.74 11.16
N ASN A 119 8.35 0.47 11.47
CA ASN A 119 9.21 -0.62 11.01
C ASN A 119 8.58 -1.34 9.80
N VAL A 120 7.39 -1.89 9.99
CA VAL A 120 6.74 -2.74 8.98
C VAL A 120 5.28 -2.36 8.79
N LEU A 121 4.82 -2.36 7.55
CA LEU A 121 3.40 -2.26 7.20
C LEU A 121 2.91 -3.58 6.58
N TYR A 122 1.89 -4.18 7.16
CA TYR A 122 1.24 -5.39 6.66
C TYR A 122 -0.13 -5.08 6.07
N TYR A 123 -0.44 -5.71 4.94
CA TYR A 123 -1.77 -5.69 4.32
C TYR A 123 -2.49 -7.03 4.47
N PRO A 124 -3.83 -7.03 4.68
CA PRO A 124 -4.60 -8.27 4.87
C PRO A 124 -4.51 -9.25 3.69
N THR A 125 -4.35 -8.71 2.49
CA THR A 125 -4.38 -9.47 1.24
C THR A 125 -3.00 -9.77 0.66
N ASN A 126 -1.91 -9.36 1.35
CA ASN A 126 -0.57 -9.55 0.85
C ASN A 126 0.18 -10.63 1.63
N PRO A 127 0.87 -11.56 0.96
CA PRO A 127 1.70 -12.56 1.61
C PRO A 127 2.96 -12.01 2.29
N ALA A 128 3.35 -10.78 2.03
CA ALA A 128 4.50 -10.13 2.64
C ALA A 128 4.13 -8.81 3.32
N GLY A 129 4.80 -8.50 4.44
CA GLY A 129 4.89 -7.16 4.99
C GLY A 129 5.89 -6.31 4.20
N TYR A 130 5.92 -5.02 4.49
CA TYR A 130 6.83 -4.04 3.89
C TYR A 130 7.67 -3.41 4.98
N VAL A 131 8.97 -3.79 5.06
CA VAL A 131 9.94 -3.20 5.98
C VAL A 131 10.45 -1.90 5.37
N PHE A 132 10.43 -0.82 6.13
CA PHE A 132 10.87 0.50 5.67
C PHE A 132 12.38 0.63 5.76
N LEU A 133 12.99 1.20 4.70
CA LEU A 133 14.42 1.50 4.68
C LEU A 133 14.61 2.96 5.06
N TYR A 134 15.35 3.18 6.14
CA TYR A 134 15.66 4.50 6.63
C TYR A 134 16.92 5.07 5.95
N PRO A 135 17.01 6.41 5.74
CA PRO A 135 18.29 7.05 5.45
C PRO A 135 19.32 6.66 6.52
N ARG A 136 20.55 6.34 6.13
CA ARG A 136 21.57 5.77 7.01
C ARG A 136 21.72 6.51 8.34
N ALA A 137 21.86 7.83 8.31
CA ALA A 137 22.01 8.63 9.53
C ALA A 137 20.80 8.52 10.47
N GLN A 138 19.56 8.46 9.93
CA GLN A 138 18.35 8.26 10.73
C GLN A 138 18.31 6.84 11.29
N ALA A 139 18.66 5.84 10.50
CA ALA A 139 18.71 4.44 10.94
C ALA A 139 19.71 4.22 12.09
N GLU A 140 20.90 4.82 12.02
CA GLU A 140 21.92 4.77 13.09
C GLU A 140 21.38 5.40 14.40
N GLN A 141 20.65 6.51 14.31
CA GLN A 141 20.00 7.12 15.48
C GLN A 141 18.91 6.21 16.07
N ILE A 142 18.08 5.59 15.22
CA ILE A 142 17.04 4.65 15.66
C ILE A 142 17.68 3.42 16.32
N ALA A 143 18.70 2.82 15.70
CA ALA A 143 19.40 1.65 16.24
C ALA A 143 20.05 1.97 17.60
N ALA A 144 20.67 3.14 17.76
CA ALA A 144 21.24 3.58 19.03
C ALA A 144 20.19 3.74 20.15
N LEU A 145 18.98 4.23 19.80
CA LEU A 145 17.89 4.45 20.75
C LEU A 145 17.16 3.13 21.13
N THR A 146 17.05 2.20 20.19
CA THR A 146 16.21 1.00 20.33
C THR A 146 17.01 -0.24 20.67
N HIS A 147 18.35 -0.21 20.48
CA HIS A 147 19.23 -1.36 20.55
C HIS A 147 18.78 -2.53 19.63
N GLN A 148 18.16 -2.19 18.50
CA GLN A 148 17.67 -3.13 17.51
C GLN A 148 18.29 -2.81 16.14
N PRO A 149 18.53 -3.84 15.30
CA PRO A 149 18.98 -3.61 13.93
C PRO A 149 17.92 -2.86 13.11
N VAL A 150 18.36 -1.90 12.32
CA VAL A 150 17.49 -1.09 11.46
C VAL A 150 17.96 -1.21 10.01
N LEU A 151 17.03 -1.46 9.10
CA LEU A 151 17.34 -1.46 7.68
C LEU A 151 17.51 -0.03 7.17
N ALA A 152 18.61 0.18 6.46
CA ALA A 152 19.05 1.48 5.99
C ALA A 152 19.39 1.48 4.51
N THR A 153 19.45 2.69 3.94
CA THR A 153 19.93 2.91 2.57
C THR A 153 20.60 4.28 2.44
N ASP A 154 21.61 4.37 1.57
CA ASP A 154 22.20 5.63 1.09
C ASP A 154 21.59 6.06 -0.25
N SER A 155 20.68 5.25 -0.82
CA SER A 155 20.03 5.55 -2.09
C SER A 155 18.92 6.59 -1.92
N ASP A 156 18.79 7.48 -2.91
CA ASP A 156 17.75 8.50 -2.96
C ASP A 156 16.53 7.99 -3.76
N PRO A 157 15.36 7.82 -3.14
CA PRO A 157 14.18 7.30 -3.81
C PRO A 157 13.60 8.25 -4.87
N THR A 158 14.06 9.50 -4.93
CA THR A 158 13.66 10.45 -5.97
C THR A 158 14.50 10.30 -7.24
N LYS A 159 15.67 9.68 -7.14
CA LYS A 159 16.66 9.54 -8.24
C LYS A 159 16.80 8.11 -8.74
N SER A 160 16.43 7.13 -7.94
CA SER A 160 16.57 5.70 -8.26
C SER A 160 15.31 4.94 -7.90
N SER A 161 15.03 3.88 -8.64
CA SER A 161 14.02 2.88 -8.28
C SER A 161 14.59 1.70 -7.50
N LEU A 162 15.92 1.65 -7.30
CA LEU A 162 16.63 0.59 -6.59
C LEU A 162 17.34 1.16 -5.37
N ALA A 163 17.26 0.44 -4.26
CA ALA A 163 17.95 0.76 -3.02
C ALA A 163 19.16 -0.14 -2.82
N HIS A 164 20.27 0.45 -2.36
CA HIS A 164 21.32 -0.31 -1.71
C HIS A 164 20.92 -0.53 -0.26
N VAL A 165 20.66 -1.77 0.14
CA VAL A 165 20.15 -2.12 1.46
C VAL A 165 21.31 -2.50 2.38
N MET A 166 21.34 -1.92 3.57
CA MET A 166 22.28 -2.26 4.63
C MET A 166 21.55 -2.40 5.97
N THR A 167 22.19 -3.02 6.96
CA THR A 167 21.70 -3.07 8.34
C THR A 167 22.66 -2.29 9.23
N VAL A 168 22.14 -1.46 10.08
CA VAL A 168 22.89 -0.68 11.08
C VAL A 168 22.41 -1.02 12.48
#